data_7a5aee18a5a90c5c2574cded4d38b514
#
_entry.id   7a5aee18a5a90c5c2574cded4d38b514
#
_cell.length_a   1.000
_cell.length_b   1.000
_cell.length_c   1.000
_cell.angle_alpha   90.00
_cell.angle_beta   90.00
_cell.angle_gamma   90.00
#
_symmetry.space_group_name_H-M   'P 1'
#
loop_
_entity.id
_entity.type
_entity.pdbx_description
1 polymer ?
#
loop_
_entity_poly.entity_id
_entity_poly.type
_entity_poly.pdbx_seq_one_letter_code
_entity_poly.pdbx_strand_id
1 'polypeptide(L)'
;MRMRAADWLLLVALLPASFALRPDICAAKPRDLPLEPRCSYRGPEGPEGPTPGPRPVPGATNPRVWALSRANARFALALLRRLGRDRAPERNVFMAPISISTAFAMTKLGACNRTLQQIMEVFQFDTIKDKTSDQVHFFFAKLNCRLYRKKDATTELISANRLFGDQTLVFNETYQDISETVYGAKLLPLNFKEDPEKARVTINNWISNQTENLIQDTLPEGALDSSTMLVLVNTIYFKGQWKNKFDKDNVYSADFLVSQSLTCSVHMMYQEARFRYRYFPDDQVQLLEMPYRGDDITMVIILPNRGTPLRQLEESLDLTRLTSWLDAMQETTVSVHVPRFRVEDGFSLKEKLQDMGLTDLFSPERASLPGMLEDGSEGLHISDAFHKAFLEVNEEGSEAAAATAVVAVGRSFNLNREVFMANRPFLLLIRESTINSLLFTARVANPCSQ
;
A
#
# COMPACT_ATOMS: atom_id res chain seq x y z
N MET A 1 -49.39 -61.25 -31.84
CA MET A 1 -48.77 -61.58 -30.57
C MET A 1 -48.19 -60.29 -29.97
N ARG A 2 -48.78 -59.84 -28.87
CA ARG A 2 -48.52 -58.51 -28.26
C ARG A 2 -47.29 -58.61 -27.35
N MET A 3 -46.28 -57.76 -27.56
CA MET A 3 -45.27 -57.47 -26.56
C MET A 3 -45.42 -56.05 -26.05
N ARG A 4 -45.62 -55.91 -24.75
CA ARG A 4 -45.56 -54.62 -24.03
C ARG A 4 -44.15 -54.48 -23.48
N ALA A 5 -43.45 -53.47 -23.87
CA ALA A 5 -42.24 -52.99 -23.19
C ALA A 5 -42.61 -51.77 -22.35
N ALA A 6 -42.44 -51.85 -21.05
CA ALA A 6 -42.54 -50.73 -20.14
C ALA A 6 -41.10 -50.33 -19.80
N ASP A 7 -40.60 -49.32 -20.48
CA ASP A 7 -39.32 -48.67 -20.13
C ASP A 7 -39.57 -47.59 -19.10
N TRP A 8 -39.07 -47.85 -17.90
CA TRP A 8 -39.01 -46.83 -16.86
C TRP A 8 -37.74 -46.00 -17.09
N LEU A 9 -37.92 -44.81 -17.67
CA LEU A 9 -36.89 -43.75 -17.68
C LEU A 9 -36.77 -43.21 -16.27
N LEU A 10 -35.71 -43.63 -15.57
CA LEU A 10 -35.18 -42.97 -14.37
C LEU A 10 -34.60 -41.60 -14.83
N LEU A 11 -35.39 -40.55 -14.75
CA LEU A 11 -34.92 -39.17 -14.83
C LEU A 11 -34.17 -38.89 -13.52
N VAL A 12 -32.87 -39.10 -13.54
CA VAL A 12 -31.94 -38.50 -12.54
C VAL A 12 -31.94 -37.00 -12.82
N ALA A 13 -32.74 -36.28 -12.06
CA ALA A 13 -32.66 -34.84 -12.00
C ALA A 13 -31.30 -34.49 -11.43
N LEU A 14 -30.32 -34.26 -12.29
CA LEU A 14 -29.11 -33.49 -11.96
C LEU A 14 -29.60 -32.09 -11.63
N LEU A 15 -29.84 -31.84 -10.34
CA LEU A 15 -29.91 -30.49 -9.80
C LEU A 15 -28.57 -29.81 -10.19
N PRO A 16 -28.58 -28.72 -10.97
CA PRO A 16 -27.35 -27.97 -11.14
C PRO A 16 -26.95 -27.52 -9.74
N ALA A 17 -25.77 -27.92 -9.30
CA ALA A 17 -25.12 -27.28 -8.17
C ALA A 17 -25.20 -25.78 -8.49
N SER A 18 -26.05 -25.10 -7.78
CA SER A 18 -26.16 -23.63 -7.85
C SER A 18 -24.76 -23.12 -7.48
N PHE A 19 -23.96 -22.80 -8.50
CA PHE A 19 -22.89 -21.85 -8.34
C PHE A 19 -23.57 -20.56 -7.88
N ALA A 20 -23.75 -20.41 -6.59
CA ALA A 20 -24.12 -19.14 -6.00
C ALA A 20 -23.03 -18.18 -6.47
N LEU A 21 -23.39 -17.29 -7.39
CA LEU A 21 -22.54 -16.20 -7.82
C LEU A 21 -22.07 -15.51 -6.54
N ARG A 22 -20.78 -15.61 -6.25
CA ARG A 22 -20.20 -14.94 -5.07
C ARG A 22 -20.65 -13.49 -5.13
N PRO A 23 -21.25 -12.94 -4.06
CA PRO A 23 -21.73 -11.56 -4.09
C PRO A 23 -20.57 -10.63 -4.43
N ASP A 24 -20.81 -9.66 -5.31
CA ASP A 24 -19.81 -8.62 -5.59
C ASP A 24 -19.46 -7.92 -4.26
N ILE A 25 -18.25 -8.19 -3.75
CA ILE A 25 -17.76 -7.66 -2.47
C ILE A 25 -17.84 -6.13 -2.43
N CYS A 26 -17.79 -5.46 -3.58
CA CYS A 26 -17.90 -4.02 -3.68
C CYS A 26 -19.32 -3.51 -3.41
N ALA A 27 -20.33 -4.32 -3.74
CA ALA A 27 -21.75 -4.04 -3.48
C ALA A 27 -22.23 -4.62 -2.12
N ALA A 28 -21.50 -5.60 -1.56
CA ALA A 28 -21.88 -6.32 -0.35
C ALA A 28 -22.07 -5.40 0.86
N LYS A 29 -22.97 -5.79 1.77
CA LYS A 29 -23.15 -5.19 3.11
C LYS A 29 -22.47 -6.08 4.15
N PRO A 30 -22.17 -5.57 5.37
CA PRO A 30 -21.54 -6.38 6.43
C PRO A 30 -22.25 -7.71 6.72
N ARG A 31 -23.58 -7.73 6.63
CA ARG A 31 -24.41 -8.94 6.85
C ARG A 31 -24.26 -9.99 5.75
N ASP A 32 -23.76 -9.60 4.57
CA ASP A 32 -23.59 -10.48 3.42
C ASP A 32 -22.23 -11.22 3.49
N LEU A 33 -21.39 -10.84 4.43
CA LEU A 33 -20.10 -11.44 4.75
C LEU A 33 -20.10 -11.82 6.23
N PRO A 34 -20.68 -12.95 6.60
CA PRO A 34 -20.57 -13.44 7.97
C PRO A 34 -19.11 -13.81 8.22
N LEU A 35 -18.35 -12.85 8.76
CA LEU A 35 -17.00 -13.08 9.25
C LEU A 35 -17.14 -13.61 10.67
N GLU A 36 -16.88 -14.90 10.84
CA GLU A 36 -16.78 -15.55 12.14
C GLU A 36 -15.33 -15.91 12.41
N PRO A 37 -14.46 -14.92 12.74
CA PRO A 37 -13.10 -15.20 13.11
C PRO A 37 -13.09 -15.99 14.42
N ARG A 38 -12.13 -16.88 14.56
CA ARG A 38 -11.98 -17.72 15.76
C ARG A 38 -11.78 -16.89 17.02
N CYS A 39 -11.13 -15.73 16.88
CA CYS A 39 -10.88 -14.81 17.98
C CYS A 39 -11.24 -13.37 17.59
N SER A 40 -11.82 -12.64 18.53
CA SER A 40 -12.12 -11.22 18.39
C SER A 40 -11.30 -10.40 19.39
N TYR A 41 -10.78 -9.25 18.93
CA TYR A 41 -10.10 -8.30 19.80
C TYR A 41 -11.11 -7.30 20.38
N ARG A 42 -11.11 -7.18 21.70
CA ARG A 42 -11.79 -6.08 22.43
C ARG A 42 -10.70 -5.19 22.99
N GLY A 43 -10.58 -3.99 22.44
CA GLY A 43 -9.66 -2.98 22.95
C GLY A 43 -9.91 -2.67 24.44
N PRO A 44 -8.91 -2.11 25.14
CA PRO A 44 -9.11 -1.66 26.50
C PRO A 44 -10.24 -0.62 26.52
N GLU A 45 -11.24 -0.84 27.38
CA GLU A 45 -12.25 0.15 27.73
C GLU A 45 -11.54 1.27 28.53
N GLY A 46 -10.87 2.17 27.80
CA GLY A 46 -10.27 3.35 28.40
C GLY A 46 -11.27 4.51 28.50
N PRO A 47 -11.15 5.39 29.51
CA PRO A 47 -11.96 6.59 29.56
C PRO A 47 -11.74 7.41 28.28
N GLU A 48 -12.83 7.82 27.65
CA GLU A 48 -12.80 8.71 26.50
C GLU A 48 -12.15 10.04 26.93
N GLY A 49 -10.85 10.16 26.70
CA GLY A 49 -10.17 11.44 26.77
C GLY A 49 -10.76 12.39 25.72
N PRO A 50 -10.69 13.74 25.94
CA PRO A 50 -11.18 14.71 24.98
C PRO A 50 -10.45 14.51 23.65
N THR A 51 -11.04 13.74 22.76
CA THR A 51 -10.58 13.62 21.39
C THR A 51 -10.78 14.99 20.70
N PRO A 52 -9.77 15.51 19.99
CA PRO A 52 -9.99 16.64 19.08
C PRO A 52 -11.20 16.31 18.22
N GLY A 53 -12.16 17.22 18.14
CA GLY A 53 -13.44 17.00 17.48
C GLY A 53 -13.26 16.30 16.12
N PRO A 54 -14.11 15.31 15.80
CA PRO A 54 -13.95 14.55 14.56
C PRO A 54 -14.00 15.52 13.38
N ARG A 55 -12.94 15.52 12.56
CA ARG A 55 -13.00 16.24 11.29
C ARG A 55 -14.17 15.69 10.49
N PRO A 56 -14.91 16.53 9.75
CA PRO A 56 -16.02 16.06 8.96
C PRO A 56 -15.54 15.00 7.97
N VAL A 57 -16.20 13.86 7.99
CA VAL A 57 -15.96 12.80 6.99
C VAL A 57 -16.36 13.36 5.62
N PRO A 58 -15.53 13.21 4.58
CA PRO A 58 -15.88 13.67 3.25
C PRO A 58 -17.22 13.10 2.79
N GLY A 59 -18.05 13.94 2.14
CA GLY A 59 -19.37 13.54 1.67
C GLY A 59 -19.31 12.28 0.82
N ALA A 60 -20.31 11.41 0.93
CA ALA A 60 -20.40 10.10 0.27
C ALA A 60 -19.32 9.08 0.64
N THR A 61 -18.49 9.33 1.66
CA THR A 61 -17.49 8.38 2.15
C THR A 61 -18.00 7.64 3.37
N ASN A 62 -17.77 6.31 3.40
CA ASN A 62 -18.07 5.51 4.59
C ASN A 62 -17.14 5.96 5.74
N PRO A 63 -17.68 6.37 6.92
CA PRO A 63 -16.86 6.82 8.06
C PRO A 63 -15.81 5.81 8.51
N ARG A 64 -16.08 4.51 8.36
CA ARG A 64 -15.16 3.43 8.75
C ARG A 64 -14.01 3.27 7.76
N VAL A 65 -14.27 3.41 6.46
CA VAL A 65 -13.21 3.47 5.43
C VAL A 65 -12.33 4.69 5.65
N TRP A 66 -12.92 5.81 6.03
CA TRP A 66 -12.17 7.00 6.46
C TRP A 66 -11.29 6.72 7.68
N ALA A 67 -11.83 6.08 8.72
CA ALA A 67 -11.06 5.70 9.91
C ALA A 67 -9.92 4.75 9.58
N LEU A 68 -10.15 3.76 8.68
CA LEU A 68 -9.12 2.84 8.21
C LEU A 68 -8.01 3.57 7.45
N SER A 69 -8.35 4.53 6.57
CA SER A 69 -7.34 5.36 5.88
C SER A 69 -6.48 6.15 6.87
N ARG A 70 -7.05 6.67 7.93
CA ARG A 70 -6.30 7.38 8.98
C ARG A 70 -5.38 6.44 9.78
N ALA A 71 -5.86 5.23 10.10
CA ALA A 71 -5.05 4.20 10.74
C ALA A 71 -3.83 3.85 9.85
N ASN A 72 -4.09 3.58 8.58
CA ASN A 72 -3.03 3.33 7.60
C ASN A 72 -2.03 4.49 7.49
N ALA A 73 -2.49 5.74 7.51
CA ALA A 73 -1.61 6.90 7.43
C ALA A 73 -0.71 7.03 8.68
N ARG A 74 -1.24 6.74 9.89
CA ARG A 74 -0.41 6.71 11.11
C ARG A 74 0.66 5.62 11.04
N PHE A 75 0.26 4.40 10.64
CA PHE A 75 1.19 3.30 10.42
C PHE A 75 2.25 3.67 9.37
N ALA A 76 1.85 4.25 8.25
CA ALA A 76 2.75 4.68 7.17
C ALA A 76 3.85 5.62 7.65
N LEU A 77 3.47 6.66 8.41
CA LEU A 77 4.43 7.63 8.93
C LEU A 77 5.36 7.02 10.01
N ALA A 78 4.84 6.11 10.83
CA ALA A 78 5.64 5.39 11.82
C ALA A 78 6.67 4.46 11.14
N LEU A 79 6.26 3.72 10.11
CA LEU A 79 7.16 2.84 9.35
C LEU A 79 8.18 3.64 8.54
N LEU A 80 7.77 4.75 7.90
CA LEU A 80 8.70 5.65 7.19
C LEU A 80 9.81 6.16 8.11
N ARG A 81 9.43 6.61 9.30
CA ARG A 81 10.39 7.06 10.33
C ARG A 81 11.33 5.93 10.77
N ARG A 82 10.82 4.73 10.94
CA ARG A 82 11.63 3.56 11.30
C ARG A 82 12.65 3.22 10.21
N LEU A 83 12.20 3.10 8.96
CA LEU A 83 13.08 2.85 7.81
C LEU A 83 14.11 3.97 7.62
N GLY A 84 13.69 5.22 7.85
CA GLY A 84 14.56 6.39 7.75
C GLY A 84 15.71 6.37 8.76
N ARG A 85 15.48 5.82 9.96
CA ARG A 85 16.53 5.69 11.00
C ARG A 85 17.54 4.61 10.68
N ASP A 86 17.12 3.53 10.05
CA ASP A 86 17.98 2.39 9.75
C ASP A 86 18.90 2.61 8.55
N ARG A 87 18.58 3.59 7.72
CA ARG A 87 19.30 3.83 6.47
C ARG A 87 20.11 5.12 6.51
N ALA A 88 21.22 5.13 5.79
CA ALA A 88 21.99 6.34 5.58
C ALA A 88 21.13 7.46 4.98
N PRO A 89 21.38 8.74 5.31
CA PRO A 89 20.57 9.87 4.84
C PRO A 89 20.46 9.98 3.31
N GLU A 90 21.47 9.51 2.57
CA GLU A 90 21.55 9.55 1.11
C GLU A 90 20.82 8.38 0.43
N ARG A 91 20.33 7.42 1.21
CA ARG A 91 19.61 6.26 0.66
C ARG A 91 18.13 6.56 0.49
N ASN A 92 17.60 6.20 -0.65
CA ASN A 92 16.17 6.24 -0.90
C ASN A 92 15.43 5.26 0.01
N VAL A 93 14.18 5.58 0.32
CA VAL A 93 13.20 4.70 0.95
C VAL A 93 11.94 4.76 0.10
N PHE A 94 11.38 3.62 -0.25
CA PHE A 94 10.11 3.56 -0.95
C PHE A 94 9.27 2.42 -0.44
N MET A 95 8.02 2.69 -0.10
CA MET A 95 7.10 1.66 0.39
C MET A 95 5.64 2.00 0.09
N ALA A 96 4.81 0.96 0.12
CA ALA A 96 3.37 1.07 -0.06
C ALA A 96 2.63 0.63 1.22
N PRO A 97 2.38 1.55 2.15
CA PRO A 97 1.80 1.23 3.45
C PRO A 97 0.42 0.59 3.37
N ILE A 98 -0.42 1.00 2.42
CA ILE A 98 -1.75 0.40 2.25
C ILE A 98 -1.68 -1.08 1.87
N SER A 99 -0.72 -1.43 1.03
CA SER A 99 -0.52 -2.81 0.60
C SER A 99 0.00 -3.67 1.75
N ILE A 100 0.94 -3.15 2.54
CA ILE A 100 1.45 -3.80 3.76
C ILE A 100 0.30 -4.00 4.76
N SER A 101 -0.49 -2.96 5.06
CA SER A 101 -1.64 -3.06 5.97
C SER A 101 -2.67 -4.09 5.50
N THR A 102 -2.92 -4.17 4.19
CA THR A 102 -3.83 -5.17 3.59
C THR A 102 -3.31 -6.60 3.80
N ALA A 103 -2.02 -6.81 3.58
CA ALA A 103 -1.39 -8.11 3.76
C ALA A 103 -1.45 -8.60 5.23
N PHE A 104 -1.19 -7.71 6.19
CA PHE A 104 -1.29 -8.06 7.60
C PHE A 104 -2.74 -8.14 8.11
N ALA A 105 -3.68 -7.49 7.45
CA ALA A 105 -5.10 -7.70 7.72
C ALA A 105 -5.55 -9.12 7.32
N MET A 106 -5.00 -9.73 6.27
CA MET A 106 -5.22 -11.16 5.97
C MET A 106 -4.70 -12.04 7.12
N THR A 107 -3.52 -11.74 7.65
CA THR A 107 -2.94 -12.46 8.78
C THR A 107 -3.79 -12.33 10.04
N LYS A 108 -4.32 -11.12 10.30
CA LYS A 108 -5.24 -10.85 11.41
C LYS A 108 -6.45 -11.77 11.43
N LEU A 109 -6.96 -12.15 10.27
CA LEU A 109 -8.15 -13.00 10.15
C LEU A 109 -7.98 -14.36 10.84
N GLY A 110 -6.75 -14.90 10.88
CA GLY A 110 -6.44 -16.18 11.55
C GLY A 110 -5.78 -16.02 12.92
N ALA A 111 -5.50 -14.79 13.37
CA ALA A 111 -4.73 -14.51 14.57
C ALA A 111 -5.58 -14.49 15.84
N CYS A 112 -4.99 -14.95 16.96
CA CYS A 112 -5.58 -14.93 18.29
C CYS A 112 -4.64 -14.30 19.33
N ASN A 113 -5.12 -14.16 20.53
CA ASN A 113 -4.36 -13.78 21.72
C ASN A 113 -3.49 -12.52 21.51
N ARG A 114 -2.28 -12.53 22.05
CA ARG A 114 -1.33 -11.40 21.96
C ARG A 114 -0.90 -11.10 20.52
N THR A 115 -0.81 -12.11 19.67
CA THR A 115 -0.53 -11.92 18.23
C THR A 115 -1.57 -11.02 17.58
N LEU A 116 -2.86 -11.30 17.82
CA LEU A 116 -3.95 -10.45 17.34
C LEU A 116 -3.87 -9.03 17.91
N GLN A 117 -3.61 -8.90 19.21
CA GLN A 117 -3.46 -7.60 19.87
C GLN A 117 -2.35 -6.77 19.25
N GLN A 118 -1.17 -7.35 19.05
CA GLN A 118 -0.02 -6.64 18.47
C GLN A 118 -0.29 -6.21 17.03
N ILE A 119 -0.98 -7.04 16.22
CA ILE A 119 -1.41 -6.64 14.87
C ILE A 119 -2.34 -5.42 14.94
N MET A 120 -3.34 -5.46 15.83
CA MET A 120 -4.28 -4.35 16.00
C MET A 120 -3.57 -3.04 16.37
N GLU A 121 -2.63 -3.10 17.31
CA GLU A 121 -1.89 -1.94 17.81
C GLU A 121 -0.90 -1.40 16.79
N VAL A 122 -0.06 -2.25 16.18
CA VAL A 122 0.98 -1.82 15.22
C VAL A 122 0.38 -1.20 13.97
N PHE A 123 -0.70 -1.79 13.44
CA PHE A 123 -1.39 -1.26 12.27
C PHE A 123 -2.47 -0.22 12.62
N GLN A 124 -2.62 0.13 13.90
CA GLN A 124 -3.57 1.13 14.39
C GLN A 124 -5.04 0.77 14.11
N PHE A 125 -5.35 -0.51 13.91
CA PHE A 125 -6.72 -0.97 13.68
C PHE A 125 -7.59 -0.83 14.92
N ASP A 126 -7.00 -0.82 16.11
CA ASP A 126 -7.63 -0.55 17.42
C ASP A 126 -8.23 0.86 17.51
N THR A 127 -7.76 1.79 16.68
CA THR A 127 -8.30 3.16 16.59
C THR A 127 -9.61 3.25 15.81
N ILE A 128 -10.03 2.17 15.14
CA ILE A 128 -11.27 2.10 14.38
C ILE A 128 -12.36 1.67 15.34
N LYS A 129 -13.22 2.63 15.75
CA LYS A 129 -14.33 2.37 16.67
C LYS A 129 -15.40 1.54 15.98
N ASP A 130 -15.48 0.28 16.34
CA ASP A 130 -16.49 -0.64 15.85
C ASP A 130 -16.94 -1.65 16.94
N LYS A 131 -18.12 -2.24 16.72
CA LYS A 131 -18.67 -3.24 17.66
C LYS A 131 -17.82 -4.50 17.74
N THR A 132 -17.18 -4.88 16.64
CA THR A 132 -16.24 -6.00 16.58
C THR A 132 -15.06 -5.67 15.67
N SER A 133 -13.86 -6.10 16.05
CA SER A 133 -12.63 -5.91 15.26
C SER A 133 -12.67 -6.56 13.87
N ASP A 134 -13.64 -7.42 13.63
CA ASP A 134 -13.77 -8.23 12.42
C ASP A 134 -14.36 -7.43 11.26
N GLN A 135 -15.08 -6.36 11.56
CA GLN A 135 -15.58 -5.43 10.54
C GLN A 135 -14.45 -4.70 9.81
N VAL A 136 -13.24 -4.66 10.35
CA VAL A 136 -12.05 -4.13 9.67
C VAL A 136 -11.86 -4.82 8.31
N HIS A 137 -12.08 -6.12 8.20
CA HIS A 137 -11.97 -6.86 6.93
C HIS A 137 -12.96 -6.37 5.88
N PHE A 138 -14.19 -6.09 6.27
CA PHE A 138 -15.19 -5.51 5.38
C PHE A 138 -14.78 -4.10 4.91
N PHE A 139 -14.20 -3.28 5.78
CA PHE A 139 -13.72 -1.96 5.40
C PHE A 139 -12.52 -2.03 4.46
N PHE A 140 -11.62 -3.01 4.65
CA PHE A 140 -10.56 -3.29 3.68
C PHE A 140 -11.13 -3.67 2.31
N ALA A 141 -12.15 -4.54 2.26
CA ALA A 141 -12.80 -4.87 1.01
C ALA A 141 -13.35 -3.62 0.30
N LYS A 142 -14.01 -2.72 1.03
CA LYS A 142 -14.52 -1.46 0.47
C LYS A 142 -13.41 -0.50 0.04
N LEU A 143 -12.35 -0.42 0.82
CA LEU A 143 -11.18 0.40 0.46
C LEU A 143 -10.49 -0.16 -0.77
N ASN A 144 -10.26 -1.47 -0.84
CA ASN A 144 -9.67 -2.14 -2.00
C ASN A 144 -10.53 -1.95 -3.26
N CYS A 145 -11.85 -2.09 -3.15
CA CYS A 145 -12.75 -1.79 -4.27
C CYS A 145 -12.61 -0.35 -4.78
N ARG A 146 -12.43 0.60 -3.87
CA ARG A 146 -12.23 1.99 -4.25
C ARG A 146 -10.90 2.22 -4.95
N LEU A 147 -9.84 1.59 -4.47
CA LEU A 147 -8.48 1.78 -4.95
C LEU A 147 -8.18 1.00 -6.23
N TYR A 148 -8.60 -0.26 -6.30
CA TYR A 148 -8.21 -1.19 -7.37
C TYR A 148 -9.27 -1.36 -8.46
N ARG A 149 -10.51 -0.88 -8.27
CA ARG A 149 -11.51 -0.93 -9.32
C ARG A 149 -11.14 0.09 -10.40
N LYS A 150 -10.68 -0.42 -11.51
CA LYS A 150 -10.21 0.35 -12.67
C LYS A 150 -11.28 1.37 -13.09
N LYS A 151 -10.95 2.66 -13.00
CA LYS A 151 -11.85 3.75 -13.40
C LYS A 151 -11.62 4.18 -14.84
N ASP A 152 -10.34 4.17 -15.26
CA ASP A 152 -9.96 4.43 -16.64
C ASP A 152 -8.62 3.75 -16.97
N ALA A 153 -8.22 3.78 -18.26
CA ALA A 153 -6.96 3.18 -18.71
C ALA A 153 -5.71 4.02 -18.40
N THR A 154 -5.86 5.17 -17.74
CA THR A 154 -4.77 6.14 -17.52
C THR A 154 -4.18 6.09 -16.12
N THR A 155 -4.88 5.40 -15.20
CA THR A 155 -4.43 5.23 -13.82
C THR A 155 -4.69 3.79 -13.37
N GLU A 156 -3.64 3.09 -13.01
CA GLU A 156 -3.67 1.68 -12.63
C GLU A 156 -2.83 1.45 -11.37
N LEU A 157 -3.40 0.72 -10.43
CA LEU A 157 -2.74 0.27 -9.22
C LEU A 157 -2.74 -1.25 -9.24
N ILE A 158 -1.56 -1.86 -9.30
CA ILE A 158 -1.40 -3.31 -9.33
C ILE A 158 -0.73 -3.75 -8.04
N SER A 159 -1.40 -4.65 -7.32
CA SER A 159 -0.91 -5.19 -6.05
C SER A 159 -0.94 -6.71 -6.08
N ALA A 160 0.15 -7.33 -5.65
CA ALA A 160 0.27 -8.76 -5.48
C ALA A 160 0.59 -9.09 -4.02
N ASN A 161 -0.45 -9.45 -3.27
CA ASN A 161 -0.38 -9.83 -1.87
C ASN A 161 -0.74 -11.30 -1.74
N ARG A 162 0.11 -12.11 -1.10
CA ARG A 162 -0.18 -13.52 -0.88
C ARG A 162 0.57 -14.10 0.30
N LEU A 163 -0.07 -15.05 0.97
CA LEU A 163 0.56 -15.97 1.91
C LEU A 163 0.94 -17.27 1.17
N PHE A 164 2.16 -17.73 1.42
CA PHE A 164 2.67 -19.02 0.98
C PHE A 164 3.00 -19.85 2.21
N GLY A 165 2.42 -21.01 2.31
CA GLY A 165 2.58 -21.90 3.46
C GLY A 165 3.22 -23.23 3.10
N ASP A 166 3.84 -23.89 4.07
CA ASP A 166 4.40 -25.24 3.84
C ASP A 166 3.29 -26.21 3.47
N GLN A 167 3.53 -27.02 2.43
CA GLN A 167 2.54 -27.96 1.89
C GLN A 167 2.13 -29.07 2.85
N THR A 168 2.89 -29.29 3.93
CA THR A 168 2.54 -30.29 4.97
C THR A 168 1.47 -29.81 5.93
N LEU A 169 1.12 -28.50 5.89
CA LEU A 169 0.09 -27.90 6.73
C LEU A 169 -1.27 -27.99 6.05
N VAL A 170 -2.31 -28.29 6.85
CA VAL A 170 -3.69 -28.28 6.37
C VAL A 170 -4.35 -26.98 6.77
N PHE A 171 -4.54 -26.12 5.79
CA PHE A 171 -5.11 -24.78 6.02
C PHE A 171 -6.63 -24.82 6.04
N ASN A 172 -7.23 -24.04 6.95
CA ASN A 172 -8.68 -23.95 7.12
C ASN A 172 -9.37 -23.37 5.87
N GLU A 173 -10.35 -24.09 5.33
CA GLU A 173 -11.07 -23.69 4.11
C GLU A 173 -11.83 -22.39 4.30
N THR A 174 -12.49 -22.18 5.45
CA THR A 174 -13.23 -20.94 5.75
C THR A 174 -12.29 -19.73 5.75
N TYR A 175 -11.11 -19.85 6.37
CA TYR A 175 -10.07 -18.83 6.31
C TYR A 175 -9.68 -18.49 4.87
N GLN A 176 -9.44 -19.50 4.05
CA GLN A 176 -9.03 -19.33 2.66
C GLN A 176 -10.13 -18.68 1.81
N ASP A 177 -11.39 -19.07 1.99
CA ASP A 177 -12.53 -18.51 1.25
C ASP A 177 -12.79 -17.05 1.61
N ILE A 178 -12.67 -16.68 2.88
CA ILE A 178 -12.77 -15.30 3.33
C ILE A 178 -11.61 -14.48 2.80
N SER A 179 -10.38 -15.00 2.88
CA SER A 179 -9.19 -14.33 2.36
C SER A 179 -9.30 -14.06 0.85
N GLU A 180 -9.74 -15.05 0.08
CA GLU A 180 -9.99 -14.87 -1.35
C GLU A 180 -11.10 -13.85 -1.63
N THR A 181 -12.20 -13.90 -0.88
CA THR A 181 -13.35 -13.01 -1.09
C THR A 181 -13.03 -11.57 -0.73
N VAL A 182 -12.35 -11.34 0.38
CA VAL A 182 -12.06 -9.98 0.91
C VAL A 182 -10.83 -9.36 0.28
N TYR A 183 -9.77 -10.16 0.09
CA TYR A 183 -8.45 -9.68 -0.31
C TYR A 183 -8.02 -10.14 -1.71
N GLY A 184 -8.80 -11.00 -2.36
CA GLY A 184 -8.46 -11.53 -3.69
C GLY A 184 -7.29 -12.51 -3.68
N ALA A 185 -6.89 -13.01 -2.50
CA ALA A 185 -5.71 -13.85 -2.35
C ALA A 185 -5.99 -15.08 -1.50
N LYS A 186 -5.78 -16.25 -2.08
CA LYS A 186 -5.80 -17.55 -1.41
C LYS A 186 -4.40 -17.92 -1.01
N LEU A 187 -4.23 -18.51 0.18
CA LEU A 187 -2.95 -19.10 0.59
C LEU A 187 -2.53 -20.18 -0.41
N LEU A 188 -1.26 -20.18 -0.80
CA LEU A 188 -0.70 -21.17 -1.73
C LEU A 188 0.30 -22.08 -0.99
N PRO A 189 0.08 -23.42 -0.99
CA PRO A 189 1.03 -24.36 -0.40
C PRO A 189 2.27 -24.54 -1.29
N LEU A 190 3.45 -24.56 -0.67
CA LEU A 190 4.74 -24.82 -1.31
C LEU A 190 5.59 -25.78 -0.47
N ASN A 191 6.54 -26.46 -1.11
CA ASN A 191 7.47 -27.36 -0.44
C ASN A 191 8.71 -26.61 0.05
N PHE A 192 8.63 -26.05 1.25
CA PHE A 192 9.78 -25.37 1.85
C PHE A 192 10.79 -26.34 2.46
N LYS A 193 10.34 -27.50 2.94
CA LYS A 193 11.19 -28.46 3.67
C LYS A 193 12.22 -29.15 2.79
N GLU A 194 11.83 -29.56 1.61
CA GLU A 194 12.69 -30.34 0.72
C GLU A 194 13.38 -29.49 -0.34
N ASP A 195 12.72 -28.43 -0.80
CA ASP A 195 13.24 -27.60 -1.89
C ASP A 195 12.90 -26.10 -1.68
N PRO A 196 13.49 -25.46 -0.64
CA PRO A 196 13.22 -24.04 -0.34
C PRO A 196 13.63 -23.08 -1.47
N GLU A 197 14.69 -23.41 -2.22
CA GLU A 197 15.15 -22.56 -3.32
C GLU A 197 14.17 -22.59 -4.51
N LYS A 198 13.63 -23.75 -4.84
CA LYS A 198 12.57 -23.85 -5.86
C LYS A 198 11.30 -23.11 -5.41
N ALA A 199 10.95 -23.19 -4.13
CA ALA A 199 9.83 -22.44 -3.57
C ALA A 199 10.07 -20.92 -3.72
N ARG A 200 11.29 -20.43 -3.40
CA ARG A 200 11.69 -19.03 -3.59
C ARG A 200 11.53 -18.57 -5.04
N VAL A 201 12.05 -19.34 -5.97
CA VAL A 201 11.95 -19.04 -7.42
C VAL A 201 10.49 -19.04 -7.86
N THR A 202 9.67 -19.98 -7.35
CA THR A 202 8.23 -20.03 -7.64
C THR A 202 7.52 -18.76 -7.16
N ILE A 203 7.84 -18.29 -5.97
CA ILE A 203 7.29 -17.06 -5.41
C ILE A 203 7.71 -15.85 -6.27
N ASN A 204 8.99 -15.72 -6.60
CA ASN A 204 9.49 -14.61 -7.42
C ASN A 204 8.86 -14.61 -8.82
N ASN A 205 8.71 -15.77 -9.46
CA ASN A 205 8.02 -15.88 -10.74
C ASN A 205 6.54 -15.50 -10.65
N TRP A 206 5.87 -15.92 -9.57
CA TRP A 206 4.48 -15.49 -9.35
C TRP A 206 4.36 -13.99 -9.22
N ILE A 207 5.24 -13.33 -8.46
CA ILE A 207 5.27 -11.87 -8.30
C ILE A 207 5.50 -11.19 -9.65
N SER A 208 6.51 -11.63 -10.40
CA SER A 208 6.85 -11.10 -11.72
C SER A 208 5.64 -11.16 -12.66
N ASN A 209 4.96 -12.31 -12.71
CA ASN A 209 3.76 -12.49 -13.54
C ASN A 209 2.59 -11.59 -13.11
N GLN A 210 2.40 -11.38 -11.80
CA GLN A 210 1.32 -10.52 -11.28
C GLN A 210 1.60 -9.02 -11.50
N THR A 211 2.84 -8.65 -11.69
CA THR A 211 3.30 -7.26 -11.82
C THR A 211 3.82 -6.94 -13.22
N GLU A 212 3.39 -7.67 -14.24
CA GLU A 212 3.78 -7.45 -15.66
C GLU A 212 5.31 -7.42 -15.87
N ASN A 213 6.05 -8.21 -15.09
CA ASN A 213 7.51 -8.28 -15.02
C ASN A 213 8.22 -7.01 -14.51
N LEU A 214 7.50 -6.10 -13.91
CA LEU A 214 8.07 -4.86 -13.37
C LEU A 214 8.74 -5.06 -12.01
N ILE A 215 8.23 -6.00 -11.20
CA ILE A 215 8.83 -6.36 -9.91
C ILE A 215 9.41 -7.78 -10.01
N GLN A 216 10.72 -7.87 -9.92
CA GLN A 216 11.46 -9.13 -9.99
C GLN A 216 12.30 -9.31 -8.72
N ASP A 217 12.73 -10.53 -8.45
CA ASP A 217 13.67 -10.86 -7.36
C ASP A 217 13.31 -10.25 -5.99
N THR A 218 12.04 -10.39 -5.59
CA THR A 218 11.54 -9.85 -4.31
C THR A 218 12.15 -10.60 -3.12
N LEU A 219 12.29 -11.92 -3.23
CA LEU A 219 12.94 -12.76 -2.25
C LEU A 219 14.39 -12.99 -2.71
N PRO A 220 15.39 -12.50 -1.96
CA PRO A 220 16.79 -12.74 -2.29
C PRO A 220 17.16 -14.21 -2.12
N GLU A 221 18.30 -14.61 -2.68
CA GLU A 221 18.87 -15.95 -2.50
C GLU A 221 19.09 -16.21 -1.00
N GLY A 222 18.75 -17.42 -0.55
CA GLY A 222 18.83 -17.82 0.85
C GLY A 222 17.76 -17.23 1.77
N ALA A 223 16.76 -16.52 1.24
CA ALA A 223 15.66 -15.98 2.04
C ALA A 223 14.74 -17.03 2.67
N LEU A 224 14.73 -18.23 2.10
CA LEU A 224 13.92 -19.36 2.58
C LEU A 224 14.83 -20.55 2.93
N ASP A 225 14.42 -21.32 3.91
CA ASP A 225 15.10 -22.55 4.33
C ASP A 225 14.09 -23.65 4.69
N SER A 226 14.59 -24.82 5.09
CA SER A 226 13.75 -25.97 5.45
C SER A 226 12.93 -25.78 6.73
N SER A 227 13.19 -24.74 7.51
CA SER A 227 12.39 -24.37 8.69
C SER A 227 11.27 -23.38 8.38
N THR A 228 11.21 -22.85 7.16
CA THR A 228 10.19 -21.91 6.73
C THR A 228 8.81 -22.55 6.78
N MET A 229 7.86 -21.91 7.46
CA MET A 229 6.49 -22.38 7.60
C MET A 229 5.51 -21.53 6.81
N LEU A 230 5.60 -20.21 6.94
CA LEU A 230 4.68 -19.25 6.30
C LEU A 230 5.43 -18.00 5.88
N VAL A 231 5.25 -17.61 4.63
CA VAL A 231 5.86 -16.41 4.05
C VAL A 231 4.76 -15.47 3.55
N LEU A 232 4.82 -14.24 3.97
CA LEU A 232 3.95 -13.19 3.48
C LEU A 232 4.67 -12.37 2.42
N VAL A 233 4.07 -12.24 1.26
CA VAL A 233 4.59 -11.42 0.17
C VAL A 233 3.63 -10.27 -0.11
N ASN A 234 4.21 -9.11 -0.23
CA ASN A 234 3.51 -7.87 -0.50
C ASN A 234 4.27 -7.06 -1.54
N THR A 235 3.69 -6.94 -2.72
CA THR A 235 4.25 -6.12 -3.78
C THR A 235 3.18 -5.24 -4.41
N ILE A 236 3.59 -4.06 -4.85
CA ILE A 236 2.68 -3.11 -5.47
C ILE A 236 3.44 -2.17 -6.39
N TYR A 237 2.82 -1.84 -7.52
CA TYR A 237 3.29 -0.75 -8.34
C TYR A 237 2.14 0.16 -8.79
N PHE A 238 2.48 1.39 -9.15
CA PHE A 238 1.54 2.41 -9.58
C PHE A 238 1.90 2.94 -10.96
N LYS A 239 0.88 2.97 -11.82
CA LYS A 239 0.94 3.56 -13.16
C LYS A 239 -0.11 4.66 -13.24
N GLY A 240 0.31 5.88 -13.57
CA GLY A 240 -0.59 7.01 -13.66
C GLY A 240 -0.05 8.10 -14.59
N GLN A 241 -0.92 8.64 -15.44
CA GLN A 241 -0.59 9.79 -16.28
C GLN A 241 -0.87 11.08 -15.53
N TRP A 242 0.03 12.07 -15.66
CA TRP A 242 -0.22 13.40 -15.12
C TRP A 242 -1.48 14.02 -15.73
N LYS A 243 -2.25 14.72 -14.93
CA LYS A 243 -3.32 15.58 -15.45
C LYS A 243 -2.75 16.66 -16.36
N ASN A 244 -1.66 17.30 -15.91
CA ASN A 244 -0.86 18.22 -16.67
C ASN A 244 0.51 17.57 -16.92
N LYS A 245 0.75 17.06 -18.14
CA LYS A 245 2.01 16.43 -18.52
C LYS A 245 3.11 17.46 -18.66
N PHE A 246 4.35 17.04 -18.39
CA PHE A 246 5.51 17.85 -18.73
C PHE A 246 5.81 17.75 -20.23
N ASP A 247 6.29 18.85 -20.80
CA ASP A 247 6.78 18.85 -22.16
C ASP A 247 8.23 18.34 -22.20
N LYS A 248 8.49 17.37 -23.08
CA LYS A 248 9.83 16.78 -23.25
C LYS A 248 10.87 17.79 -23.69
N ASP A 249 10.46 18.83 -24.41
CA ASP A 249 11.33 19.92 -24.84
C ASP A 249 11.71 20.88 -23.69
N ASN A 250 11.00 20.80 -22.56
CA ASN A 250 11.26 21.58 -21.36
C ASN A 250 11.99 20.78 -20.27
N VAL A 251 12.74 19.76 -20.67
CA VAL A 251 13.63 18.99 -19.78
C VAL A 251 15.06 19.50 -19.94
N TYR A 252 15.73 19.73 -18.83
CA TYR A 252 17.10 20.23 -18.83
C TYR A 252 17.96 19.51 -17.79
N SER A 253 19.26 19.49 -17.99
CA SER A 253 20.21 18.94 -17.02
C SER A 253 20.37 19.92 -15.85
N ALA A 254 20.29 19.40 -14.62
CA ALA A 254 20.47 20.18 -13.41
C ALA A 254 21.16 19.37 -12.31
N ASP A 255 21.82 20.07 -11.40
CA ASP A 255 22.42 19.46 -10.22
C ASP A 255 21.36 19.21 -9.14
N PHE A 256 21.35 17.98 -8.62
CA PHE A 256 20.60 17.61 -7.44
C PHE A 256 21.56 17.46 -6.26
N LEU A 257 21.33 18.21 -5.19
CA LEU A 257 22.16 18.21 -4.01
C LEU A 257 21.77 17.05 -3.09
N VAL A 258 22.46 15.91 -3.21
CA VAL A 258 22.20 14.71 -2.41
C VAL A 258 22.61 14.94 -0.95
N SER A 259 23.78 15.57 -0.74
CA SER A 259 24.28 16.00 0.59
C SER A 259 25.14 17.26 0.40
N GLN A 260 25.68 17.80 1.48
CA GLN A 260 26.57 18.97 1.42
C GLN A 260 27.80 18.74 0.53
N SER A 261 28.26 17.50 0.41
CA SER A 261 29.46 17.13 -0.35
C SER A 261 29.19 16.30 -1.60
N LEU A 262 27.94 15.94 -1.86
CA LEU A 262 27.56 15.06 -2.98
C LEU A 262 26.44 15.68 -3.80
N THR A 263 26.73 15.92 -5.07
CA THR A 263 25.74 16.29 -6.09
C THR A 263 25.66 15.22 -7.17
N CYS A 264 24.52 15.08 -7.82
CA CYS A 264 24.40 14.28 -9.03
C CYS A 264 23.59 15.03 -10.08
N SER A 265 23.85 14.75 -11.36
CA SER A 265 23.16 15.38 -12.47
C SER A 265 21.87 14.65 -12.78
N VAL A 266 20.75 15.36 -12.84
CA VAL A 266 19.42 14.86 -13.13
C VAL A 266 18.81 15.51 -14.36
N HIS A 267 17.87 14.83 -14.99
CA HIS A 267 16.98 15.44 -15.97
C HIS A 267 15.83 16.11 -15.21
N MET A 268 15.87 17.44 -15.16
CA MET A 268 14.86 18.25 -14.47
C MET A 268 13.74 18.59 -15.44
N MET A 269 12.52 18.16 -15.12
CA MET A 269 11.30 18.44 -15.87
C MET A 269 10.71 19.75 -15.40
N TYR A 270 10.28 20.58 -16.35
CA TYR A 270 9.72 21.90 -16.07
C TYR A 270 8.32 22.06 -16.65
N GLN A 271 7.43 22.64 -15.86
CA GLN A 271 6.16 23.19 -16.32
C GLN A 271 5.69 24.34 -15.44
N GLU A 272 4.86 25.20 -16.00
CA GLU A 272 4.15 26.23 -15.26
C GLU A 272 2.64 26.01 -15.41
N ALA A 273 1.95 25.77 -14.28
CA ALA A 273 0.51 25.54 -14.27
C ALA A 273 -0.08 25.86 -12.89
N ARG A 274 -1.40 25.74 -12.76
CA ARG A 274 -2.07 25.86 -11.47
C ARG A 274 -1.98 24.52 -10.73
N PHE A 275 -1.44 24.58 -9.51
CA PHE A 275 -1.31 23.46 -8.59
C PHE A 275 -1.74 23.88 -7.19
N ARG A 276 -2.13 22.91 -6.37
CA ARG A 276 -2.21 23.13 -4.93
C ARG A 276 -0.78 23.19 -4.38
N TYR A 277 -0.48 24.32 -3.76
CA TYR A 277 0.84 24.63 -3.25
C TYR A 277 0.73 25.46 -1.96
N ARG A 278 1.70 25.32 -1.08
CA ARG A 278 1.93 26.25 0.01
C ARG A 278 3.35 26.15 0.56
N TYR A 279 3.90 27.30 0.93
CA TYR A 279 5.08 27.42 1.75
C TYR A 279 4.67 27.60 3.23
N PHE A 280 5.29 26.83 4.12
CA PHE A 280 5.10 26.88 5.57
C PHE A 280 6.39 27.37 6.24
N PRO A 281 6.51 28.67 6.53
CA PRO A 281 7.75 29.26 7.05
C PRO A 281 8.12 28.74 8.43
N ASP A 282 7.14 28.48 9.29
CA ASP A 282 7.36 27.98 10.66
C ASP A 282 7.91 26.53 10.66
N ASP A 283 7.48 25.74 9.70
CA ASP A 283 7.92 24.36 9.50
C ASP A 283 9.11 24.24 8.55
N GLN A 284 9.50 25.30 7.88
CA GLN A 284 10.58 25.36 6.90
C GLN A 284 10.39 24.36 5.75
N VAL A 285 9.14 24.22 5.23
CA VAL A 285 8.80 23.27 4.15
C VAL A 285 7.93 23.92 3.09
N GLN A 286 8.04 23.41 1.87
CA GLN A 286 7.14 23.67 0.76
C GLN A 286 6.40 22.39 0.41
N LEU A 287 5.10 22.48 0.18
CA LEU A 287 4.30 21.39 -0.33
C LEU A 287 3.77 21.72 -1.71
N LEU A 288 3.91 20.76 -2.61
CA LEU A 288 3.35 20.78 -3.96
C LEU A 288 2.48 19.54 -4.15
N GLU A 289 1.27 19.69 -4.66
CA GLU A 289 0.40 18.58 -5.01
C GLU A 289 0.12 18.56 -6.52
N MET A 290 0.52 17.47 -7.16
CA MET A 290 0.37 17.23 -8.59
C MET A 290 -0.67 16.13 -8.83
N PRO A 291 -1.82 16.44 -9.46
CA PRO A 291 -2.85 15.44 -9.72
C PRO A 291 -2.48 14.55 -10.91
N TYR A 292 -2.79 13.26 -10.78
CA TYR A 292 -2.89 12.36 -11.90
C TYR A 292 -4.24 12.54 -12.63
N ARG A 293 -4.34 12.00 -13.82
CA ARG A 293 -5.58 12.05 -14.61
C ARG A 293 -6.72 11.39 -13.84
N GLY A 294 -7.89 12.03 -13.84
CA GLY A 294 -9.05 11.59 -13.04
C GLY A 294 -9.15 12.28 -11.66
N ASP A 295 -8.14 13.02 -11.22
CA ASP A 295 -8.11 13.82 -9.98
C ASP A 295 -8.26 13.04 -8.65
N ASP A 296 -8.53 11.74 -8.70
CA ASP A 296 -8.69 10.90 -7.50
C ASP A 296 -7.35 10.58 -6.80
N ILE A 297 -6.27 10.49 -7.57
CA ILE A 297 -4.92 10.21 -7.04
C ILE A 297 -4.03 11.41 -7.30
N THR A 298 -3.24 11.75 -6.29
CA THR A 298 -2.31 12.87 -6.35
C THR A 298 -0.94 12.48 -5.80
N MET A 299 0.09 13.10 -6.34
CA MET A 299 1.45 13.08 -5.77
C MET A 299 1.65 14.36 -4.96
N VAL A 300 2.02 14.23 -3.72
CA VAL A 300 2.42 15.34 -2.84
C VAL A 300 3.91 15.27 -2.60
N ILE A 301 4.63 16.33 -2.92
CA ILE A 301 6.05 16.48 -2.62
C ILE A 301 6.19 17.44 -1.45
N ILE A 302 6.88 17.00 -0.40
CA ILE A 302 7.20 17.79 0.80
C ILE A 302 8.69 18.08 0.76
N LEU A 303 9.04 19.32 0.44
CA LEU A 303 10.40 19.77 0.21
C LEU A 303 10.87 20.65 1.37
N PRO A 304 11.83 20.20 2.21
CA PRO A 304 12.39 21.03 3.24
C PRO A 304 13.20 22.19 2.65
N ASN A 305 13.32 23.31 3.36
CA ASN A 305 14.17 24.41 2.95
C ASN A 305 15.64 24.01 2.91
N ARG A 306 16.43 24.78 2.16
CA ARG A 306 17.88 24.59 2.16
C ARG A 306 18.44 24.73 3.57
N GLY A 307 19.25 23.78 4.02
CA GLY A 307 19.81 23.74 5.35
C GLY A 307 18.98 23.00 6.39
N THR A 308 17.72 22.66 6.10
CA THR A 308 16.89 21.81 6.97
C THR A 308 17.10 20.34 6.59
N PRO A 309 17.65 19.50 7.48
CA PRO A 309 17.86 18.09 7.19
C PRO A 309 16.53 17.36 6.98
N LEU A 310 16.43 16.55 5.92
CA LEU A 310 15.22 15.75 5.65
C LEU A 310 14.86 14.84 6.83
N ARG A 311 15.86 14.30 7.52
CA ARG A 311 15.68 13.46 8.72
C ARG A 311 14.88 14.16 9.84
N GLN A 312 15.14 15.44 10.06
CA GLN A 312 14.37 16.23 11.04
C GLN A 312 12.88 16.27 10.67
N LEU A 313 12.58 16.42 9.37
CA LEU A 313 11.22 16.38 8.86
C LEU A 313 10.59 14.99 9.08
N GLU A 314 11.29 13.90 8.74
CA GLU A 314 10.82 12.54 8.94
C GLU A 314 10.48 12.23 10.40
N GLU A 315 11.31 12.70 11.33
CA GLU A 315 11.11 12.47 12.77
C GLU A 315 9.94 13.27 13.35
N SER A 316 9.69 14.46 12.82
CA SER A 316 8.65 15.36 13.33
C SER A 316 7.30 15.22 12.63
N LEU A 317 7.25 14.52 11.49
CA LEU A 317 6.04 14.39 10.70
C LEU A 317 5.06 13.38 11.33
N ASP A 318 3.89 13.85 11.72
CA ASP A 318 2.77 13.03 12.15
C ASP A 318 1.53 13.29 11.29
N LEU A 319 0.47 12.51 11.51
CA LEU A 319 -0.76 12.63 10.75
C LEU A 319 -1.47 13.98 10.96
N THR A 320 -1.38 14.56 12.14
CA THR A 320 -2.01 15.85 12.47
C THR A 320 -1.35 16.95 11.67
N ARG A 321 -0.03 17.01 11.69
CA ARG A 321 0.79 17.98 10.95
C ARG A 321 0.58 17.82 9.44
N LEU A 322 0.70 16.59 8.92
CA LEU A 322 0.47 16.32 7.50
C LEU A 322 -0.91 16.78 7.05
N THR A 323 -1.95 16.45 7.82
CA THR A 323 -3.32 16.82 7.48
C THR A 323 -3.51 18.34 7.52
N SER A 324 -2.93 19.01 8.51
CA SER A 324 -2.97 20.48 8.61
C SER A 324 -2.33 21.16 7.39
N TRP A 325 -1.19 20.65 6.94
CA TRP A 325 -0.54 21.15 5.73
C TRP A 325 -1.40 20.93 4.48
N LEU A 326 -1.90 19.71 4.29
CA LEU A 326 -2.73 19.38 3.13
C LEU A 326 -4.00 20.24 3.06
N ASP A 327 -4.66 20.49 4.20
CA ASP A 327 -5.87 21.30 4.26
C ASP A 327 -5.58 22.78 3.96
N ALA A 328 -4.39 23.26 4.32
CA ALA A 328 -3.99 24.65 4.15
C ALA A 328 -3.48 25.00 2.73
N MET A 329 -3.20 23.98 1.89
CA MET A 329 -2.75 24.21 0.50
C MET A 329 -3.85 24.85 -0.33
N GLN A 330 -3.45 25.77 -1.23
CA GLN A 330 -4.33 26.49 -2.13
C GLN A 330 -3.88 26.40 -3.57
N GLU A 331 -4.80 26.48 -4.51
CA GLU A 331 -4.46 26.55 -5.93
C GLU A 331 -3.81 27.90 -6.28
N THR A 332 -2.60 27.84 -6.81
CA THR A 332 -1.85 28.98 -7.29
C THR A 332 -1.04 28.62 -8.53
N THR A 333 -0.54 29.60 -9.25
CA THR A 333 0.38 29.37 -10.37
C THR A 333 1.76 29.05 -9.82
N VAL A 334 2.30 27.88 -10.19
CA VAL A 334 3.60 27.40 -9.73
C VAL A 334 4.47 27.05 -10.93
N SER A 335 5.69 27.54 -10.90
CA SER A 335 6.80 27.12 -11.73
C SER A 335 7.41 25.87 -11.09
N VAL A 336 7.09 24.71 -11.64
CA VAL A 336 7.44 23.40 -11.08
C VAL A 336 8.67 22.84 -11.77
N HIS A 337 9.67 22.46 -10.96
CA HIS A 337 10.88 21.78 -11.39
C HIS A 337 11.03 20.51 -10.55
N VAL A 338 10.84 19.34 -11.18
CA VAL A 338 10.90 18.02 -10.54
C VAL A 338 11.83 17.12 -11.35
N PRO A 339 12.77 16.40 -10.70
CA PRO A 339 13.64 15.50 -11.45
C PRO A 339 12.86 14.33 -12.03
N ARG A 340 13.29 13.81 -13.18
CA ARG A 340 12.97 12.46 -13.61
C ARG A 340 13.75 11.50 -12.72
N PHE A 341 13.09 10.49 -12.17
CA PHE A 341 13.74 9.48 -11.32
C PHE A 341 13.00 8.16 -11.33
N ARG A 342 13.72 7.13 -10.95
CA ARG A 342 13.20 5.80 -10.64
C ARG A 342 13.59 5.45 -9.22
N VAL A 343 12.68 4.90 -8.46
CA VAL A 343 12.95 4.36 -7.13
C VAL A 343 12.34 2.97 -7.02
N GLU A 344 13.17 2.03 -6.62
CA GLU A 344 12.78 0.66 -6.33
C GLU A 344 13.33 0.31 -4.97
N ASP A 345 12.52 -0.30 -4.12
CA ASP A 345 12.93 -0.67 -2.78
C ASP A 345 12.28 -1.99 -2.38
N GLY A 346 13.09 -2.88 -1.83
CA GLY A 346 12.64 -4.19 -1.34
C GLY A 346 13.35 -4.54 -0.05
N PHE A 347 12.60 -5.04 0.92
CA PHE A 347 13.12 -5.38 2.24
C PHE A 347 12.24 -6.37 2.98
N SER A 348 12.84 -7.09 3.95
CA SER A 348 12.11 -7.82 4.96
C SER A 348 11.42 -6.85 5.92
N LEU A 349 10.15 -7.12 6.19
CA LEU A 349 9.35 -6.38 7.16
C LEU A 349 9.53 -6.90 8.58
N LYS A 350 10.05 -8.12 8.76
CA LYS A 350 10.11 -8.82 10.04
C LYS A 350 10.74 -7.97 11.14
N GLU A 351 12.02 -7.62 10.99
CA GLU A 351 12.73 -6.83 12.00
C GLU A 351 12.07 -5.47 12.23
N LYS A 352 11.62 -4.82 11.17
CA LYS A 352 11.02 -3.48 11.26
C LYS A 352 9.72 -3.50 12.06
N LEU A 353 8.88 -4.51 11.83
CA LEU A 353 7.61 -4.67 12.55
C LEU A 353 7.83 -5.19 13.98
N GLN A 354 8.84 -6.03 14.21
CA GLN A 354 9.23 -6.44 15.56
C GLN A 354 9.65 -5.22 16.40
N ASP A 355 10.45 -4.33 15.87
CA ASP A 355 10.86 -3.08 16.52
C ASP A 355 9.67 -2.13 16.77
N MET A 356 8.61 -2.24 15.98
CA MET A 356 7.37 -1.48 16.18
C MET A 356 6.40 -2.17 17.16
N GLY A 357 6.74 -3.37 17.66
CA GLY A 357 5.95 -4.09 18.66
C GLY A 357 5.28 -5.38 18.17
N LEU A 358 5.37 -5.76 16.89
CA LEU A 358 4.81 -7.00 16.36
C LEU A 358 5.82 -8.15 16.51
N THR A 359 6.04 -8.59 17.74
CA THR A 359 7.07 -9.57 18.07
C THR A 359 6.59 -11.01 18.00
N ASP A 360 5.36 -11.27 18.47
CA ASP A 360 4.88 -12.63 18.68
C ASP A 360 4.58 -13.34 17.35
N LEU A 361 4.04 -12.63 16.37
CA LEU A 361 3.72 -13.17 15.05
C LEU A 361 4.89 -13.90 14.37
N PHE A 362 6.10 -13.44 14.60
CA PHE A 362 7.32 -13.99 14.00
C PHE A 362 8.06 -14.98 14.92
N SER A 363 7.51 -15.28 16.09
CA SER A 363 8.11 -16.20 17.07
C SER A 363 7.47 -17.58 16.96
N PRO A 364 8.25 -18.64 16.72
CA PRO A 364 7.73 -20.01 16.69
C PRO A 364 6.99 -20.43 17.98
N GLU A 365 7.39 -19.84 19.11
CA GLU A 365 6.89 -20.22 20.44
C GLU A 365 5.69 -19.37 20.89
N ARG A 366 5.53 -18.16 20.33
CA ARG A 366 4.54 -17.19 20.83
C ARG A 366 3.46 -16.82 19.81
N ALA A 367 3.70 -17.14 18.53
CA ALA A 367 2.70 -16.88 17.50
C ALA A 367 1.44 -17.69 17.75
N SER A 368 0.29 -17.05 17.62
CA SER A 368 -1.01 -17.67 17.74
C SER A 368 -1.83 -17.37 16.49
N LEU A 369 -1.88 -18.34 15.60
CA LEU A 369 -2.57 -18.30 14.29
C LEU A 369 -3.52 -19.49 14.11
N PRO A 370 -4.26 -19.92 15.17
CA PRO A 370 -5.08 -21.13 15.11
C PRO A 370 -6.24 -21.04 14.11
N GLY A 371 -6.62 -19.82 13.70
CA GLY A 371 -7.66 -19.64 12.69
C GLY A 371 -7.21 -19.94 11.26
N MET A 372 -5.92 -20.12 11.03
CA MET A 372 -5.39 -20.47 9.70
C MET A 372 -5.34 -21.97 9.43
N LEU A 373 -5.27 -22.80 10.48
CA LEU A 373 -5.15 -24.24 10.38
C LEU A 373 -6.51 -24.93 10.62
N GLU A 374 -6.75 -26.04 9.92
CA GLU A 374 -8.00 -26.80 10.00
C GLU A 374 -8.23 -27.36 11.41
N ASP A 375 -7.20 -27.90 12.03
CA ASP A 375 -7.25 -28.45 13.40
C ASP A 375 -7.17 -27.35 14.47
N GLY A 376 -6.90 -26.12 14.08
CA GLY A 376 -6.73 -24.98 14.98
C GLY A 376 -5.54 -25.12 15.93
N SER A 377 -4.52 -25.88 15.55
CA SER A 377 -3.33 -26.05 16.35
C SER A 377 -2.51 -24.76 16.45
N GLU A 378 -1.75 -24.64 17.52
CA GLU A 378 -0.76 -23.58 17.72
C GLU A 378 0.59 -24.00 17.09
N GLY A 379 1.53 -23.05 17.01
CA GLY A 379 2.89 -23.29 16.49
C GLY A 379 3.10 -22.77 15.06
N LEU A 380 2.03 -22.39 14.34
CA LEU A 380 2.18 -21.69 13.09
C LEU A 380 2.64 -20.24 13.34
N HIS A 381 3.70 -19.83 12.65
CA HIS A 381 4.22 -18.46 12.71
C HIS A 381 4.61 -17.97 11.31
N ILE A 382 4.69 -16.67 11.13
CA ILE A 382 5.25 -16.09 9.91
C ILE A 382 6.78 -16.12 10.02
N SER A 383 7.44 -16.88 9.15
CA SER A 383 8.90 -17.00 9.10
C SER A 383 9.53 -15.69 8.65
N ASP A 384 9.00 -15.08 7.58
CA ASP A 384 9.35 -13.73 7.14
C ASP A 384 8.21 -13.10 6.32
N ALA A 385 8.30 -11.78 6.15
CA ALA A 385 7.38 -10.98 5.33
C ALA A 385 8.19 -10.05 4.43
N PHE A 386 7.99 -10.14 3.12
CA PHE A 386 8.73 -9.37 2.14
C PHE A 386 7.85 -8.31 1.50
N HIS A 387 8.39 -7.10 1.41
CA HIS A 387 7.81 -5.97 0.70
C HIS A 387 8.74 -5.54 -0.42
N LYS A 388 8.15 -5.29 -1.60
CA LYS A 388 8.86 -4.64 -2.70
C LYS A 388 7.90 -3.71 -3.44
N ALA A 389 8.36 -2.50 -3.71
CA ALA A 389 7.60 -1.49 -4.43
C ALA A 389 8.50 -0.77 -5.44
N PHE A 390 7.86 -0.28 -6.49
CA PHE A 390 8.51 0.38 -7.61
C PHE A 390 7.73 1.62 -8.02
N LEU A 391 8.45 2.69 -8.34
CA LEU A 391 7.90 3.93 -8.88
C LEU A 391 8.88 4.53 -9.88
N GLU A 392 8.40 4.85 -11.06
CA GLU A 392 9.08 5.70 -12.03
C GLU A 392 8.31 7.00 -12.20
N VAL A 393 9.01 8.13 -12.21
CA VAL A 393 8.45 9.46 -12.44
C VAL A 393 9.12 10.09 -13.66
N ASN A 394 8.32 10.37 -14.67
CA ASN A 394 8.76 10.97 -15.92
C ASN A 394 7.75 12.02 -16.42
N GLU A 395 7.94 12.54 -17.64
CA GLU A 395 7.12 13.62 -18.21
C GLU A 395 5.66 13.23 -18.41
N GLU A 396 5.38 11.96 -18.67
CA GLU A 396 4.04 11.46 -18.92
C GLU A 396 3.27 11.21 -17.62
N GLY A 397 3.99 10.85 -16.56
CA GLY A 397 3.43 10.46 -15.28
C GLY A 397 4.31 9.50 -14.52
N SER A 398 3.67 8.58 -13.80
CA SER A 398 4.29 7.41 -13.21
C SER A 398 4.04 6.25 -14.15
N GLU A 399 5.07 5.84 -14.83
CA GLU A 399 5.11 4.87 -15.93
C GLU A 399 4.20 5.20 -17.14
N ALA A 400 4.79 5.44 -18.32
CA ALA A 400 4.09 5.92 -19.49
C ALA A 400 3.97 4.88 -20.60
N ALA A 401 2.74 4.77 -21.14
CA ALA A 401 2.55 4.36 -22.52
C ALA A 401 2.55 5.61 -23.41
N ALA A 402 3.32 5.60 -24.47
CA ALA A 402 3.46 6.73 -25.38
C ALA A 402 2.12 7.14 -26.02
N ALA A 403 1.65 8.34 -25.71
CA ALA A 403 0.58 9.00 -26.44
C ALA A 403 0.95 10.46 -26.63
N THR A 404 1.12 10.85 -27.88
CA THR A 404 1.50 12.20 -28.30
C THR A 404 0.26 13.10 -28.30
N ALA A 405 0.21 14.10 -27.43
CA ALA A 405 -0.69 15.23 -27.59
C ALA A 405 0.07 16.51 -27.18
N VAL A 406 0.46 17.30 -28.15
CA VAL A 406 1.06 18.61 -27.94
C VAL A 406 -0.05 19.63 -27.73
N VAL A 407 -0.14 20.21 -26.54
CA VAL A 407 -0.93 21.41 -26.30
C VAL A 407 0.04 22.57 -26.11
N ALA A 408 0.15 23.41 -27.14
CA ALA A 408 0.90 24.63 -27.05
C ALA A 408 0.16 25.63 -26.16
N VAL A 409 0.67 25.89 -24.96
CA VAL A 409 0.20 26.95 -24.07
C VAL A 409 1.07 28.19 -24.29
N GLY A 410 0.44 29.28 -24.71
CA GLY A 410 1.10 30.57 -24.92
C GLY A 410 1.78 31.06 -23.63
N ARG A 411 3.07 31.40 -23.73
CA ARG A 411 3.89 31.95 -22.63
C ARG A 411 3.41 33.36 -22.29
N SER A 412 2.64 33.48 -21.21
CA SER A 412 2.44 34.75 -20.50
C SER A 412 3.36 34.74 -19.29
N PHE A 413 4.28 35.68 -19.19
CA PHE A 413 5.12 35.86 -18.00
C PHE A 413 4.23 36.36 -16.84
N ASN A 414 3.84 35.47 -15.96
CA ASN A 414 3.16 35.84 -14.73
C ASN A 414 4.20 36.17 -13.66
N LEU A 415 4.33 37.44 -13.30
CA LEU A 415 5.27 37.92 -12.27
C LEU A 415 4.92 37.44 -10.85
N ASN A 416 3.71 36.95 -10.63
CA ASN A 416 3.19 36.48 -9.33
C ASN A 416 3.13 34.97 -9.25
N ARG A 417 4.14 34.27 -9.75
CA ARG A 417 4.23 32.80 -9.66
C ARG A 417 5.09 32.38 -8.49
N GLU A 418 4.69 31.29 -7.84
CA GLU A 418 5.52 30.55 -6.90
C GLU A 418 6.54 29.70 -7.66
N VAL A 419 7.68 29.41 -7.04
CA VAL A 419 8.71 28.52 -7.61
C VAL A 419 8.91 27.33 -6.70
N PHE A 420 8.72 26.14 -7.25
CA PHE A 420 8.98 24.88 -6.59
C PHE A 420 10.13 24.13 -7.31
N MET A 421 11.29 24.02 -6.66
CA MET A 421 12.50 23.45 -7.21
C MET A 421 12.95 22.26 -6.38
N ALA A 422 12.60 21.03 -6.79
CA ALA A 422 12.95 19.80 -6.11
C ALA A 422 14.37 19.32 -6.50
N ASN A 423 15.37 20.09 -6.13
CA ASN A 423 16.79 19.83 -6.44
C ASN A 423 17.60 19.40 -5.20
N ARG A 424 16.95 18.86 -4.20
CA ARG A 424 17.50 18.34 -2.94
C ARG A 424 16.57 17.30 -2.34
N PRO A 425 16.98 16.51 -1.34
CA PRO A 425 16.17 15.45 -0.74
C PRO A 425 14.78 15.92 -0.30
N PHE A 426 13.75 15.13 -0.61
CA PHE A 426 12.36 15.42 -0.31
C PHE A 426 11.59 14.16 0.10
N LEU A 427 10.46 14.34 0.79
CA LEU A 427 9.47 13.29 0.97
C LEU A 427 8.44 13.35 -0.17
N LEU A 428 7.97 12.18 -0.56
CA LEU A 428 6.95 12.02 -1.57
C LEU A 428 5.85 11.12 -1.04
N LEU A 429 4.60 11.52 -1.26
CA LEU A 429 3.42 10.76 -0.93
C LEU A 429 2.56 10.61 -2.19
N ILE A 430 2.13 9.40 -2.51
CA ILE A 430 1.03 9.18 -3.45
C ILE A 430 -0.19 8.82 -2.63
N ARG A 431 -1.28 9.55 -2.81
CA ARG A 431 -2.50 9.38 -2.03
C ARG A 431 -3.76 9.39 -2.88
N GLU A 432 -4.77 8.70 -2.41
CA GLU A 432 -6.14 8.93 -2.86
C GLU A 432 -6.66 10.19 -2.15
N SER A 433 -7.04 11.18 -2.93
CA SER A 433 -7.25 12.57 -2.45
C SER A 433 -8.50 12.75 -1.58
N THR A 434 -9.56 11.97 -1.84
CA THR A 434 -10.85 12.13 -1.15
C THR A 434 -10.81 11.66 0.30
N ILE A 435 -10.18 10.51 0.55
CA ILE A 435 -10.07 9.91 1.89
C ILE A 435 -8.68 10.04 2.49
N ASN A 436 -7.76 10.74 1.83
CA ASN A 436 -6.35 10.87 2.24
C ASN A 436 -5.66 9.52 2.50
N SER A 437 -6.03 8.48 1.74
CA SER A 437 -5.38 7.18 1.88
C SER A 437 -3.98 7.23 1.27
N LEU A 438 -2.96 7.01 2.09
CA LEU A 438 -1.58 6.93 1.63
C LEU A 438 -1.35 5.60 0.92
N LEU A 439 -1.14 5.67 -0.39
CA LEU A 439 -0.85 4.52 -1.25
C LEU A 439 0.63 4.20 -1.20
N PHE A 440 1.47 5.23 -1.39
CA PHE A 440 2.92 5.13 -1.33
C PHE A 440 3.51 6.27 -0.52
N THR A 441 4.65 5.99 0.10
CA THR A 441 5.50 6.99 0.77
C THR A 441 6.95 6.76 0.38
N ALA A 442 7.67 7.85 0.16
CA ALA A 442 9.08 7.80 -0.20
C ALA A 442 9.92 8.88 0.50
N ARG A 443 11.17 8.52 0.76
CA ARG A 443 12.30 9.45 0.84
C ARG A 443 13.01 9.38 -0.50
N VAL A 444 13.05 10.47 -1.24
CA VAL A 444 13.88 10.62 -2.43
C VAL A 444 15.09 11.44 -2.04
N ALA A 445 16.14 10.75 -1.64
CA ALA A 445 17.39 11.36 -1.18
C ALA A 445 18.42 11.44 -2.31
N ASN A 446 18.42 10.45 -3.21
CA ASN A 446 19.33 10.38 -4.34
C ASN A 446 18.58 9.85 -5.59
N PRO A 447 18.10 10.73 -6.46
CA PRO A 447 17.39 10.34 -7.68
C PRO A 447 18.29 9.69 -8.75
N CYS A 448 19.60 9.74 -8.57
CA CYS A 448 20.58 9.15 -9.49
C CYS A 448 20.99 7.72 -9.09
N SER A 449 20.69 7.27 -7.88
CA SER A 449 20.92 5.88 -7.47
C SER A 449 19.80 5.00 -8.03
N GLN A 450 20.21 4.03 -8.84
CA GLN A 450 19.31 2.96 -9.30
C GLN A 450 19.22 1.87 -8.25
#